data_137e4fde83404b963bb6105c9289b578
#
_entry.id   137e4fde83404b963bb6105c9289b578
#
_cell.length_a   1.000
_cell.length_b   1.000
_cell.length_c   1.000
_cell.angle_alpha   90.00
_cell.angle_beta   90.00
_cell.angle_gamma   90.00
#
_symmetry.space_group_name_H-M   'P 1'
#
loop_
_entity.id
_entity.type
_entity.pdbx_description
1 polymer ?
#
loop_
_entity_poly.entity_id
_entity_poly.type
_entity_poly.pdbx_seq_one_letter_code
_entity_poly.pdbx_strand_id
1 'polypeptide(L)'
;SEDGQLTKSCLSQWWMEDFWSITNTYLCMEQYMMAAKAELFGDSEIQEQILKCSDPKQIKALGRKVRGFDQKVWDKFKYAIVLNGNWCKFSQNRDLREFLLSTGDNMLVEASPYDNIWGIRLAASSPEAQDPMKWRGQNLLGFALMEIRDELRRVTQNEMLCDWNAV
;
A
#
# COMPACT_ATOMS: atom_id res chain seq x y z
N SER A 1 -16.00 -7.96 -3.85
CA SER A 1 -17.32 -7.42 -4.29
C SER A 1 -18.20 -8.60 -4.74
N GLU A 2 -19.49 -8.56 -4.48
CA GLU A 2 -20.44 -9.63 -4.82
C GLU A 2 -20.55 -9.89 -6.34
N ASP A 3 -20.01 -8.99 -7.18
CA ASP A 3 -20.12 -9.05 -8.65
C ASP A 3 -18.78 -9.23 -9.38
N GLY A 4 -17.69 -9.54 -8.68
CA GLY A 4 -16.35 -9.70 -9.29
C GLY A 4 -15.73 -8.40 -9.84
N GLN A 5 -16.43 -7.26 -9.71
CA GLN A 5 -15.94 -5.97 -10.21
C GLN A 5 -15.04 -5.29 -9.19
N LEU A 6 -13.84 -4.86 -9.61
CA LEU A 6 -12.93 -4.08 -8.78
C LEU A 6 -13.57 -2.74 -8.40
N THR A 7 -13.40 -2.38 -7.14
CA THR A 7 -13.84 -1.09 -6.59
C THR A 7 -12.66 -0.35 -5.97
N LYS A 8 -12.88 0.90 -5.53
CA LYS A 8 -11.87 1.69 -4.81
C LYS A 8 -11.25 0.95 -3.61
N SER A 9 -11.93 -0.08 -3.08
CA SER A 9 -11.40 -0.92 -1.99
C SER A 9 -10.10 -1.64 -2.36
N CYS A 10 -9.84 -1.90 -3.66
CA CYS A 10 -8.61 -2.54 -4.10
C CYS A 10 -7.36 -1.68 -3.84
N LEU A 11 -7.53 -0.37 -3.64
CA LEU A 11 -6.45 0.56 -3.27
C LEU A 11 -6.06 0.44 -1.79
N SER A 12 -6.92 -0.18 -0.95
CA SER A 12 -6.66 -0.37 0.48
C SER A 12 -5.46 -1.29 0.73
N GLN A 13 -4.76 -1.04 1.84
CA GLN A 13 -3.71 -1.93 2.34
C GLN A 13 -4.26 -3.28 2.84
N TRP A 14 -5.57 -3.39 3.08
CA TRP A 14 -6.26 -4.59 3.56
C TRP A 14 -6.86 -5.43 2.44
N TRP A 15 -6.79 -4.96 1.19
CA TRP A 15 -7.26 -5.73 0.05
C TRP A 15 -6.45 -7.01 -0.11
N MET A 16 -7.15 -8.14 -0.13
CA MET A 16 -6.56 -9.47 -0.23
C MET A 16 -6.27 -9.76 -1.71
N GLU A 17 -5.02 -9.67 -2.06
CA GLU A 17 -4.48 -10.00 -3.38
C GLU A 17 -3.00 -10.34 -3.22
N ASP A 18 -2.64 -11.56 -3.61
CA ASP A 18 -1.29 -12.06 -3.44
C ASP A 18 -0.30 -11.29 -4.31
N PHE A 19 0.84 -10.97 -3.73
CA PHE A 19 1.99 -10.43 -4.44
C PHE A 19 3.28 -10.89 -3.73
N TRP A 20 4.40 -10.84 -4.43
CA TRP A 20 5.67 -11.26 -3.86
C TRP A 20 6.69 -10.13 -3.90
N SER A 21 7.62 -10.15 -2.98
CA SER A 21 8.88 -9.44 -3.02
C SER A 21 10.03 -10.47 -3.06
N ILE A 22 11.26 -10.00 -2.95
CA ILE A 22 12.46 -10.85 -3.15
C ILE A 22 12.42 -12.18 -2.38
N THR A 23 11.88 -12.18 -1.18
CA THR A 23 11.98 -13.32 -0.24
C THR A 23 10.66 -13.98 0.11
N ASN A 24 9.55 -13.30 0.00
CA ASN A 24 8.26 -13.77 0.51
C ASN A 24 7.09 -13.42 -0.40
N THR A 25 6.02 -14.21 -0.29
CA THR A 25 4.70 -13.89 -0.81
C THR A 25 3.85 -13.32 0.30
N TYR A 26 3.03 -12.32 -0.02
CA TYR A 26 2.17 -11.61 0.92
C TYR A 26 0.73 -11.63 0.44
N LEU A 27 -0.20 -11.77 1.37
CA LEU A 27 -1.64 -11.82 1.11
C LEU A 27 -2.28 -10.43 0.94
N CYS A 28 -1.64 -9.41 1.50
CA CYS A 28 -2.10 -8.03 1.42
C CYS A 28 -0.97 -7.06 1.85
N MET A 29 -1.15 -5.78 1.58
CA MET A 29 -0.19 -4.74 1.95
C MET A 29 0.00 -4.57 3.45
N GLU A 30 -1.04 -4.80 4.27
CA GLU A 30 -0.89 -4.76 5.74
C GLU A 30 0.10 -5.84 6.22
N GLN A 31 0.04 -7.05 5.63
CA GLN A 31 1.00 -8.11 5.95
C GLN A 31 2.43 -7.73 5.56
N TYR A 32 2.61 -7.21 4.35
CA TYR A 32 3.90 -6.73 3.88
C TYR A 32 4.48 -5.66 4.81
N MET A 33 3.70 -4.63 5.11
CA MET A 33 4.14 -3.50 5.94
C MET A 33 4.52 -3.94 7.35
N MET A 34 3.74 -4.84 7.97
CA MET A 34 4.03 -5.33 9.32
C MET A 34 5.22 -6.30 9.34
N ALA A 35 5.38 -7.15 8.33
CA ALA A 35 6.55 -8.01 8.18
C ALA A 35 7.83 -7.20 7.97
N ALA A 36 7.80 -6.21 7.09
CA ALA A 36 8.92 -5.29 6.86
C ALA A 36 9.27 -4.47 8.13
N LYS A 37 8.26 -4.09 8.91
CA LYS A 37 8.49 -3.45 10.22
C LYS A 37 9.23 -4.38 11.17
N ALA A 38 8.80 -5.63 11.29
CA ALA A 38 9.46 -6.60 12.16
C ALA A 38 10.91 -6.86 11.70
N GLU A 39 11.15 -6.96 10.40
CA GLU A 39 12.48 -7.10 9.80
C GLU A 39 13.38 -5.88 10.11
N LEU A 40 12.86 -4.66 9.94
CA LEU A 40 13.57 -3.42 10.22
C LEU A 40 14.11 -3.35 11.65
N PHE A 41 13.35 -3.90 12.61
CA PHE A 41 13.72 -3.94 14.02
C PHE A 41 14.33 -5.27 14.48
N GLY A 42 14.61 -6.20 13.57
CA GLY A 42 15.28 -7.46 13.85
C GLY A 42 14.43 -8.47 14.63
N ASP A 43 13.10 -8.33 14.64
CA ASP A 43 12.18 -9.25 15.34
C ASP A 43 11.70 -10.36 14.43
N SER A 44 12.58 -11.34 14.19
CA SER A 44 12.30 -12.49 13.32
C SER A 44 11.15 -13.36 13.82
N GLU A 45 10.94 -13.46 15.13
CA GLU A 45 9.84 -14.24 15.71
C GLU A 45 8.48 -13.63 15.39
N ILE A 46 8.33 -12.33 15.56
CA ILE A 46 7.09 -11.62 15.18
C ILE A 46 6.92 -11.60 13.67
N GLN A 47 8.00 -11.45 12.90
CA GLN A 47 7.94 -11.52 11.44
C GLN A 47 7.37 -12.86 10.97
N GLU A 48 7.86 -13.97 11.52
CA GLU A 48 7.36 -15.31 11.18
C GLU A 48 5.88 -15.49 11.52
N GLN A 49 5.44 -14.99 12.69
CA GLN A 49 4.03 -15.01 13.07
C GLN A 49 3.16 -14.20 12.11
N ILE A 50 3.62 -13.02 11.68
CA ILE A 50 2.93 -12.18 10.70
C ILE A 50 2.79 -12.90 9.36
N LEU A 51 3.87 -13.52 8.86
CA LEU A 51 3.88 -14.24 7.58
C LEU A 51 2.95 -15.47 7.57
N LYS A 52 2.72 -16.08 8.71
CA LYS A 52 1.79 -17.22 8.87
C LYS A 52 0.34 -16.79 9.11
N CYS A 53 0.08 -15.53 9.39
CA CYS A 53 -1.24 -15.01 9.72
C CYS A 53 -1.98 -14.55 8.47
N SER A 54 -3.25 -14.95 8.31
CA SER A 54 -4.11 -14.54 7.19
C SER A 54 -5.17 -13.49 7.56
N ASP A 55 -5.32 -13.13 8.82
CA ASP A 55 -6.26 -12.09 9.26
C ASP A 55 -5.58 -10.72 9.40
N PRO A 56 -5.94 -9.72 8.56
CA PRO A 56 -5.35 -8.39 8.61
C PRO A 56 -5.45 -7.70 9.98
N LYS A 57 -6.49 -7.96 10.75
CA LYS A 57 -6.63 -7.40 12.11
C LYS A 57 -5.60 -7.98 13.08
N GLN A 58 -5.38 -9.29 13.00
CA GLN A 58 -4.36 -9.98 13.80
C GLN A 58 -2.96 -9.58 13.34
N ILE A 59 -2.72 -9.47 12.04
CA ILE A 59 -1.46 -8.97 11.45
C ILE A 59 -1.13 -7.59 12.03
N LYS A 60 -2.08 -6.67 12.02
CA LYS A 60 -1.90 -5.34 12.62
C LYS A 60 -1.61 -5.39 14.12
N ALA A 61 -2.27 -6.29 14.84
CA ALA A 61 -2.02 -6.48 16.27
C ALA A 61 -0.61 -7.04 16.55
N LEU A 62 -0.12 -7.97 15.72
CA LEU A 62 1.25 -8.49 15.79
C LEU A 62 2.28 -7.38 15.50
N GLY A 63 2.04 -6.55 14.49
CA GLY A 63 2.90 -5.42 14.17
C GLY A 63 3.05 -4.38 15.29
N ARG A 64 2.09 -4.31 16.22
CA ARG A 64 2.19 -3.50 17.44
C ARG A 64 3.07 -4.12 18.52
N LYS A 65 3.34 -5.42 18.42
CA LYS A 65 4.16 -6.18 19.39
C LYS A 65 5.63 -6.29 18.98
N VAL A 66 6.02 -5.70 17.85
CA VAL A 66 7.41 -5.72 17.38
C VAL A 66 8.33 -5.15 18.44
N ARG A 67 9.29 -5.97 18.86
CA ARG A 67 10.31 -5.60 19.85
C ARG A 67 11.35 -4.67 19.25
N GLY A 68 11.96 -3.85 20.09
CA GLY A 68 12.98 -2.90 19.64
C GLY A 68 12.45 -1.76 18.78
N PHE A 69 11.13 -1.56 18.73
CA PHE A 69 10.51 -0.51 17.94
C PHE A 69 11.00 0.89 18.36
N ASP A 70 11.45 1.66 17.40
CA ASP A 70 11.80 3.07 17.51
C ASP A 70 10.98 3.89 16.52
N GLN A 71 10.20 4.85 17.03
CA GLN A 71 9.31 5.66 16.20
C GLN A 71 10.08 6.52 15.18
N LYS A 72 11.25 7.05 15.56
CA LYS A 72 12.04 7.89 14.65
C LYS A 72 12.62 7.09 13.49
N VAL A 73 13.06 5.88 13.78
CA VAL A 73 13.55 4.94 12.74
C VAL A 73 12.39 4.55 11.82
N TRP A 74 11.24 4.18 12.39
CA TRP A 74 10.05 3.84 11.61
C TRP A 74 9.59 4.99 10.72
N ASP A 75 9.53 6.21 11.23
CA ASP A 75 9.12 7.39 10.48
C ASP A 75 10.03 7.69 9.29
N LYS A 76 11.31 7.33 9.40
CA LYS A 76 12.28 7.48 8.31
C LYS A 76 12.06 6.48 7.18
N PHE A 77 11.63 5.25 7.48
CA PHE A 77 11.58 4.15 6.49
C PHE A 77 10.16 3.77 6.05
N LYS A 78 9.13 4.06 6.84
CA LYS A 78 7.75 3.61 6.59
C LYS A 78 7.22 3.95 5.20
N TYR A 79 7.52 5.15 4.68
CA TYR A 79 7.04 5.56 3.37
C TYR A 79 7.66 4.73 2.25
N ALA A 80 8.97 4.54 2.27
CA ALA A 80 9.67 3.70 1.30
C ALA A 80 9.19 2.23 1.34
N ILE A 81 8.94 1.71 2.54
CA ILE A 81 8.38 0.37 2.72
C ILE A 81 7.01 0.25 2.04
N VAL A 82 6.09 1.18 2.29
CA VAL A 82 4.75 1.16 1.70
C VAL A 82 4.80 1.40 0.20
N LEU A 83 5.69 2.27 -0.27
CA LEU A 83 5.92 2.51 -1.69
C LEU A 83 6.36 1.21 -2.40
N ASN A 84 7.38 0.54 -1.88
CA ASN A 84 7.90 -0.70 -2.46
C ASN A 84 6.87 -1.83 -2.47
N GLY A 85 6.13 -2.02 -1.38
CA GLY A 85 5.10 -3.05 -1.32
C GLY A 85 3.95 -2.80 -2.29
N ASN A 86 3.48 -1.55 -2.40
CA ASN A 86 2.45 -1.20 -3.37
C ASN A 86 2.97 -1.30 -4.82
N TRP A 87 4.23 -0.97 -5.07
CA TRP A 87 4.84 -1.26 -6.37
C TRP A 87 4.71 -2.74 -6.72
N CYS A 88 5.10 -3.65 -5.82
CA CYS A 88 4.96 -5.09 -6.04
C CYS A 88 3.49 -5.48 -6.28
N LYS A 89 2.57 -5.02 -5.43
CA LYS A 89 1.14 -5.30 -5.55
C LYS A 89 0.56 -4.90 -6.90
N PHE A 90 0.79 -3.67 -7.33
CA PHE A 90 0.17 -3.12 -8.55
C PHE A 90 0.91 -3.46 -9.83
N SER A 91 2.23 -3.71 -9.79
CA SER A 91 2.97 -4.14 -10.99
C SER A 91 2.74 -5.61 -11.33
N GLN A 92 2.49 -6.45 -10.34
CA GLN A 92 2.30 -7.90 -10.52
C GLN A 92 0.84 -8.27 -10.83
N ASN A 93 -0.13 -7.46 -10.42
CA ASN A 93 -1.56 -7.74 -10.60
C ASN A 93 -2.14 -6.83 -11.68
N ARG A 94 -2.39 -7.41 -12.86
CA ARG A 94 -2.84 -6.67 -14.04
C ARG A 94 -4.11 -5.86 -13.77
N ASP A 95 -5.13 -6.48 -13.21
CA ASP A 95 -6.43 -5.83 -12.98
C ASP A 95 -6.30 -4.66 -11.97
N LEU A 96 -5.49 -4.84 -10.92
CA LEU A 96 -5.19 -3.78 -9.97
C LEU A 96 -4.40 -2.63 -10.61
N ARG A 97 -3.44 -2.95 -11.48
CA ARG A 97 -2.68 -1.97 -12.25
C ARG A 97 -3.60 -1.16 -13.16
N GLU A 98 -4.44 -1.82 -13.93
CA GLU A 98 -5.40 -1.17 -14.81
C GLU A 98 -6.38 -0.28 -14.03
N PHE A 99 -6.85 -0.74 -12.87
CA PHE A 99 -7.69 0.07 -11.99
C PHE A 99 -6.96 1.32 -11.50
N LEU A 100 -5.74 1.19 -11.00
CA LEU A 100 -4.95 2.34 -10.52
C LEU A 100 -4.68 3.34 -11.65
N LEU A 101 -4.32 2.85 -12.84
CA LEU A 101 -4.11 3.71 -14.03
C LEU A 101 -5.41 4.40 -14.47
N SER A 102 -6.57 3.74 -14.37
CA SER A 102 -7.88 4.30 -14.72
C SER A 102 -8.29 5.49 -13.84
N THR A 103 -7.65 5.67 -12.68
CA THR A 103 -7.90 6.85 -11.82
C THR A 103 -7.42 8.17 -12.47
N GLY A 104 -6.72 8.10 -13.61
CA GLY A 104 -6.28 9.27 -14.35
C GLY A 104 -5.36 10.16 -13.51
N ASP A 105 -5.63 11.45 -13.48
CA ASP A 105 -4.89 12.44 -12.70
C ASP A 105 -5.61 12.82 -11.40
N ASN A 106 -6.66 12.07 -11.04
CA ASN A 106 -7.38 12.32 -9.80
C ASN A 106 -6.46 12.19 -8.59
N MET A 107 -6.66 13.05 -7.61
CA MET A 107 -6.01 12.94 -6.32
C MET A 107 -6.57 11.73 -5.58
N LEU A 108 -5.69 10.83 -5.15
CA LEU A 108 -6.05 9.66 -4.35
C LEU A 108 -5.98 10.02 -2.87
N VAL A 109 -7.03 9.66 -2.14
CA VAL A 109 -7.18 10.06 -0.74
C VAL A 109 -7.61 8.87 0.10
N GLU A 110 -6.83 8.56 1.13
CA GLU A 110 -7.24 7.61 2.17
C GLU A 110 -8.13 8.35 3.19
N ALA A 111 -9.43 8.23 2.98
CA ALA A 111 -10.44 8.90 3.82
C ALA A 111 -10.77 8.06 5.05
N SER A 112 -9.82 7.98 5.97
CA SER A 112 -9.94 7.30 7.26
C SER A 112 -10.03 8.30 8.40
N PRO A 113 -11.12 8.33 9.20
CA PRO A 113 -11.26 9.28 10.29
C PRO A 113 -10.32 9.01 11.48
N TYR A 114 -9.73 7.82 11.52
CA TYR A 114 -8.87 7.39 12.63
C TYR A 114 -7.37 7.36 12.28
N ASP A 115 -7.02 7.57 11.00
CA ASP A 115 -5.64 7.50 10.53
C ASP A 115 -5.16 8.88 10.09
N ASN A 116 -4.22 9.44 10.85
CA ASN A 116 -3.62 10.73 10.55
C ASN A 116 -2.26 10.64 9.85
N ILE A 117 -1.79 9.42 9.57
CA ILE A 117 -0.52 9.16 8.90
C ILE A 117 -0.78 8.73 7.47
N TRP A 118 -1.42 7.59 7.29
CA TRP A 118 -1.72 7.06 5.96
C TRP A 118 -2.94 7.72 5.34
N GLY A 119 -3.88 8.19 6.14
CA GLY A 119 -5.11 8.89 5.75
C GLY A 119 -5.12 10.36 6.09
N ILE A 120 -6.27 11.00 5.80
CA ILE A 120 -6.52 12.43 6.01
C ILE A 120 -7.17 12.76 7.36
N ARG A 121 -7.45 11.74 8.19
CA ARG A 121 -8.17 11.86 9.45
C ARG A 121 -9.56 12.52 9.33
N LEU A 122 -10.22 12.28 8.20
CA LEU A 122 -11.61 12.66 7.90
C LEU A 122 -12.32 11.49 7.25
N ALA A 123 -13.62 11.37 7.49
CA ALA A 123 -14.45 10.40 6.77
C ALA A 123 -14.69 10.86 5.32
N ALA A 124 -14.89 9.92 4.40
CA ALA A 124 -15.19 10.23 3.00
C ALA A 124 -16.47 11.07 2.82
N SER A 125 -17.43 10.96 3.75
CA SER A 125 -18.66 11.76 3.77
C SER A 125 -18.48 13.19 4.30
N SER A 126 -17.31 13.52 4.85
CA SER A 126 -17.04 14.86 5.34
C SER A 126 -16.85 15.83 4.16
N PRO A 127 -17.57 16.97 4.12
CA PRO A 127 -17.33 18.00 3.11
C PRO A 127 -15.88 18.51 3.09
N GLU A 128 -15.21 18.52 4.24
CA GLU A 128 -13.81 18.91 4.38
C GLU A 128 -12.84 17.96 3.68
N ALA A 129 -13.26 16.70 3.42
CA ALA A 129 -12.40 15.72 2.73
C ALA A 129 -12.06 16.15 1.30
N GLN A 130 -12.88 16.97 0.67
CA GLN A 130 -12.67 17.49 -0.68
C GLN A 130 -11.65 18.66 -0.74
N ASP A 131 -11.29 19.20 0.42
CA ASP A 131 -10.38 20.35 0.51
C ASP A 131 -9.07 19.94 1.20
N PRO A 132 -7.96 19.75 0.45
CA PRO A 132 -6.67 19.36 1.02
C PRO A 132 -6.18 20.28 2.16
N MET A 133 -6.56 21.55 2.14
CA MET A 133 -6.18 22.51 3.17
C MET A 133 -6.85 22.26 4.53
N LYS A 134 -7.90 21.43 4.54
CA LYS A 134 -8.65 21.05 5.75
C LYS A 134 -8.31 19.66 6.27
N TRP A 135 -7.43 18.95 5.59
CA TRP A 135 -7.01 17.62 6.03
C TRP A 135 -6.30 17.69 7.37
N ARG A 136 -6.57 16.70 8.22
CA ARG A 136 -6.00 16.57 9.57
C ARG A 136 -4.98 15.43 9.66
N GLY A 137 -4.67 14.82 8.55
CA GLY A 137 -3.71 13.74 8.35
C GLY A 137 -2.86 13.94 7.11
N GLN A 138 -1.82 13.12 6.98
CA GLN A 138 -0.75 13.30 5.99
C GLN A 138 -1.07 12.71 4.62
N ASN A 139 -2.09 11.83 4.51
CA ASN A 139 -2.44 11.13 3.27
C ASN A 139 -1.28 10.37 2.61
N LEU A 140 -0.37 9.80 3.38
CA LEU A 140 0.83 9.16 2.83
C LEU A 140 0.50 7.99 1.90
N LEU A 141 -0.59 7.24 2.16
CA LEU A 141 -1.02 6.17 1.26
C LEU A 141 -1.49 6.73 -0.10
N GLY A 142 -2.28 7.79 -0.09
CA GLY A 142 -2.72 8.44 -1.33
C GLY A 142 -1.55 8.95 -2.16
N PHE A 143 -0.56 9.57 -1.53
CA PHE A 143 0.65 10.05 -2.22
C PHE A 143 1.49 8.88 -2.76
N ALA A 144 1.70 7.81 -1.99
CA ALA A 144 2.41 6.62 -2.46
C ALA A 144 1.72 5.98 -3.68
N LEU A 145 0.39 5.87 -3.67
CA LEU A 145 -0.37 5.32 -4.80
C LEU A 145 -0.29 6.22 -6.05
N MET A 146 -0.31 7.53 -5.90
CA MET A 146 -0.14 8.46 -7.02
C MET A 146 1.26 8.36 -7.62
N GLU A 147 2.30 8.25 -6.78
CA GLU A 147 3.69 8.06 -7.22
C GLU A 147 3.85 6.75 -8.00
N ILE A 148 3.28 5.66 -7.49
CA ILE A 148 3.28 4.35 -8.18
C ILE A 148 2.49 4.43 -9.48
N ARG A 149 1.35 5.09 -9.52
CA ARG A 149 0.57 5.29 -10.74
C ARG A 149 1.39 5.99 -11.83
N ASP A 150 2.13 7.02 -11.48
CA ASP A 150 2.96 7.75 -12.43
C ASP A 150 4.11 6.89 -12.94
N GLU A 151 4.74 6.12 -12.08
CA GLU A 151 5.79 5.19 -12.47
C GLU A 151 5.26 4.05 -13.35
N LEU A 152 4.09 3.48 -13.04
CA LEU A 152 3.43 2.47 -13.87
C LEU A 152 3.08 3.01 -15.26
N ARG A 153 2.62 4.27 -15.38
CA ARG A 153 2.41 4.91 -16.69
C ARG A 153 3.68 4.95 -17.50
N ARG A 154 4.78 5.38 -16.89
CA ARG A 154 6.10 5.46 -17.53
C ARG A 154 6.57 4.09 -18.00
N VAL A 155 6.47 3.08 -17.14
CA VAL A 155 6.86 1.70 -17.49
C VAL A 155 5.99 1.15 -18.60
N THR A 156 4.67 1.31 -18.54
CA THR A 156 3.74 0.84 -19.58
C THR A 156 4.02 1.52 -20.93
N GLN A 157 4.31 2.80 -20.95
CA GLN A 157 4.69 3.51 -22.18
C GLN A 157 5.99 2.97 -22.76
N ASN A 158 6.99 2.71 -21.92
CA ASN A 158 8.27 2.13 -22.36
C ASN A 158 8.09 0.70 -22.90
N GLU A 159 7.28 -0.13 -22.25
CA GLU A 159 6.96 -1.48 -22.71
C GLU A 159 6.34 -1.47 -24.12
N MET A 160 5.45 -0.51 -24.40
CA MET A 160 4.83 -0.36 -25.73
C MET A 160 5.82 0.09 -26.81
N LEU A 161 6.92 0.73 -26.43
CA LEU A 161 7.97 1.19 -27.35
C LEU A 161 9.06 0.13 -27.60
N CYS A 162 9.11 -0.93 -26.79
CA CYS A 162 10.09 -2.00 -26.96
C CYS A 162 9.74 -2.90 -28.16
N ASP A 163 10.70 -3.12 -29.03
CA ASP A 163 10.61 -4.19 -30.06
C ASP A 163 11.05 -5.52 -29.45
N TRP A 164 10.08 -6.28 -28.97
CA TRP A 164 10.31 -7.59 -28.34
C TRP A 164 10.77 -8.67 -29.32
N ASN A 165 10.75 -8.38 -30.64
CA ASN A 165 11.23 -9.30 -31.68
C ASN A 165 12.69 -9.03 -32.06
N ALA A 166 13.29 -7.97 -31.52
CA ALA A 166 14.68 -7.60 -31.80
C ALA A 166 15.72 -8.27 -30.88
N VAL A 167 15.31 -9.26 -30.07
CA VAL A 167 16.18 -9.99 -29.14
C VAL A 167 16.56 -11.35 -29.71
#